data_5d2e53f6b80a92ced0ccecb2226c6cf6
#
_entry.id   5d2e53f6b80a92ced0ccecb2226c6cf6
#
_cell.length_a   1.000
_cell.length_b   1.000
_cell.length_c   1.000
_cell.angle_alpha   90.00
_cell.angle_beta   90.00
_cell.angle_gamma   90.00
#
_symmetry.space_group_name_H-M   'P 1'
#
loop_
_entity.id
_entity.type
_entity.pdbx_description
1 polymer ?
#
loop_
_entity_poly.entity_id
_entity_poly.type
_entity_poly.pdbx_seq_one_letter_code
_entity_poly.pdbx_strand_id
1 'polypeptide(L)'
;MRAIVLKSHEYPTAPLAYIVSQVIQNITVLGSIALDLEVGGLNPHALEASAKLGAKVAWMPTFTSANAMSKKGLPGEGITILDANGKLLPVVGNILDIIKSYDMILATGHLSSTEVFALVDEAIRRQVSKIIITHPLSESAYLSLEEQRQMAEKGVFIEHCFIITMPLSQRLDPMKLTEAVRAVGAEHCILSTDFGQAHNPAPAEGMRMMIATMLKCELSEKEIELMIKLNPAKLLDLE
;
A
#
# COMPACT_ATOMS: atom_id res chain seq x y z
N MET A 1 1.20 10.06 16.65
CA MET A 1 0.52 9.27 15.58
C MET A 1 -0.98 9.35 15.88
N ARG A 2 -1.79 9.72 14.88
CA ARG A 2 -3.24 9.87 15.05
C ARG A 2 -4.00 8.60 14.64
N ALA A 3 -3.50 7.91 13.63
CA ALA A 3 -4.09 6.68 13.14
C ALA A 3 -3.02 5.65 12.76
N ILE A 4 -3.41 4.39 12.71
CA ILE A 4 -2.61 3.28 12.21
C ILE A 4 -3.51 2.32 11.42
N VAL A 5 -3.02 1.82 10.31
CA VAL A 5 -3.66 0.73 9.56
C VAL A 5 -2.92 -0.57 9.91
N LEU A 6 -3.64 -1.52 10.47
CA LEU A 6 -3.12 -2.86 10.72
C LEU A 6 -3.15 -3.67 9.42
N LYS A 7 -2.03 -4.26 9.05
CA LYS A 7 -1.89 -5.12 7.88
C LYS A 7 -1.43 -6.52 8.29
N SER A 8 -1.97 -7.53 7.65
CA SER A 8 -1.47 -8.91 7.67
C SER A 8 -1.54 -9.48 6.27
N HIS A 9 -0.59 -10.36 5.94
CA HIS A 9 -0.62 -11.12 4.69
C HIS A 9 -1.45 -12.41 4.83
N GLU A 10 -1.77 -12.81 6.07
CA GLU A 10 -2.35 -14.12 6.40
C GLU A 10 -3.84 -14.06 6.73
N TYR A 11 -4.34 -12.90 7.20
CA TYR A 11 -5.74 -12.77 7.62
C TYR A 11 -6.24 -11.33 7.56
N PRO A 12 -7.57 -11.10 7.44
CA PRO A 12 -8.16 -9.77 7.50
C PRO A 12 -8.05 -9.18 8.90
N THR A 13 -7.55 -7.95 9.04
CA THR A 13 -7.26 -7.34 10.33
C THR A 13 -8.40 -6.48 10.90
N ALA A 14 -9.53 -6.35 10.19
CA ALA A 14 -10.65 -5.53 10.67
C ALA A 14 -11.20 -5.96 12.04
N PRO A 15 -11.39 -7.26 12.35
CA PRO A 15 -11.81 -7.69 13.69
C PRO A 15 -10.80 -7.31 14.77
N LEU A 16 -9.50 -7.47 14.47
CA LEU A 16 -8.43 -7.09 15.40
C LEU A 16 -8.42 -5.58 15.63
N ALA A 17 -8.54 -4.78 14.59
CA ALA A 17 -8.61 -3.33 14.69
C ALA A 17 -9.80 -2.88 15.57
N TYR A 18 -10.96 -3.51 15.40
CA TYR A 18 -12.13 -3.25 16.24
C TYR A 18 -11.85 -3.57 17.72
N ILE A 19 -11.31 -4.75 18.03
CA ILE A 19 -11.01 -5.14 19.41
C ILE A 19 -9.99 -4.18 20.04
N VAL A 20 -8.91 -3.83 19.31
CA VAL A 20 -7.89 -2.90 19.81
C VAL A 20 -8.48 -1.52 20.06
N SER A 21 -9.38 -1.04 19.22
CA SER A 21 -10.04 0.27 19.38
C SER A 21 -10.94 0.35 20.63
N GLN A 22 -11.42 -0.78 21.14
CA GLN A 22 -12.20 -0.81 22.40
C GLN A 22 -11.30 -0.62 23.64
N VAL A 23 -10.00 -0.89 23.51
CA VAL A 23 -9.03 -0.81 24.63
C VAL A 23 -8.19 0.46 24.52
N ILE A 24 -7.81 0.86 23.31
CA ILE A 24 -6.93 2.01 23.05
C ILE A 24 -7.75 3.13 22.39
N GLN A 25 -8.02 4.20 23.15
CA GLN A 25 -8.92 5.27 22.71
C GLN A 25 -8.22 6.51 22.10
N ASN A 26 -6.89 6.59 22.22
CA ASN A 26 -6.14 7.79 21.81
C ASN A 26 -5.57 7.71 20.38
N ILE A 27 -5.90 6.67 19.65
CA ILE A 27 -5.46 6.45 18.28
C ILE A 27 -6.57 5.75 17.50
N THR A 28 -6.79 6.18 16.26
CA THR A 28 -7.69 5.48 15.33
C THR A 28 -6.98 4.24 14.79
N VAL A 29 -7.53 3.06 15.07
CA VAL A 29 -7.00 1.78 14.58
C VAL A 29 -7.90 1.27 13.46
N LEU A 30 -7.34 1.14 12.28
CA LEU A 30 -8.05 0.76 11.06
C LEU A 30 -7.60 -0.64 10.61
N GLY A 31 -8.53 -1.42 10.10
CA GLY A 31 -8.27 -2.74 9.57
C GLY A 31 -8.06 -2.73 8.05
N SER A 32 -7.62 -3.86 7.55
CA SER A 32 -7.33 -4.07 6.14
C SER A 32 -7.44 -5.54 5.73
N ILE A 33 -7.30 -5.81 4.44
CA ILE A 33 -7.13 -7.14 3.87
C ILE A 33 -6.06 -7.10 2.78
N ALA A 34 -5.20 -8.12 2.70
CA ALA A 34 -4.35 -8.39 1.55
C ALA A 34 -4.89 -9.63 0.82
N LEU A 35 -5.06 -9.54 -0.50
CA LEU A 35 -5.66 -10.61 -1.31
C LEU A 35 -4.62 -11.68 -1.69
N ASP A 36 -3.89 -12.15 -0.68
CA ASP A 36 -2.94 -13.25 -0.79
C ASP A 36 -3.64 -14.62 -0.71
N LEU A 37 -2.93 -15.71 -0.97
CA LEU A 37 -3.48 -17.08 -0.98
C LEU A 37 -4.16 -17.47 0.32
N GLU A 38 -3.66 -16.97 1.45
CA GLU A 38 -4.13 -17.27 2.82
C GLU A 38 -5.58 -16.82 3.05
N VAL A 39 -6.04 -15.80 2.31
CA VAL A 39 -7.45 -15.35 2.34
C VAL A 39 -8.25 -15.84 1.12
N GLY A 40 -7.67 -16.76 0.34
CA GLY A 40 -8.28 -17.32 -0.86
C GLY A 40 -7.99 -16.53 -2.14
N GLY A 41 -6.90 -15.74 -2.16
CA GLY A 41 -6.44 -15.00 -3.33
C GLY A 41 -7.36 -13.84 -3.71
N LEU A 42 -7.64 -13.71 -5.00
CA LEU A 42 -8.60 -12.74 -5.55
C LEU A 42 -10.03 -13.12 -5.16
N ASN A 43 -10.36 -12.99 -3.87
CA ASN A 43 -11.62 -13.45 -3.28
C ASN A 43 -12.56 -12.28 -2.93
N PRO A 44 -13.57 -11.96 -3.77
CA PRO A 44 -14.54 -10.90 -3.50
C PRO A 44 -15.34 -11.11 -2.21
N HIS A 45 -15.64 -12.37 -1.83
CA HIS A 45 -16.39 -12.65 -0.61
C HIS A 45 -15.59 -12.33 0.65
N ALA A 46 -14.30 -12.67 0.68
CA ALA A 46 -13.42 -12.30 1.79
C ALA A 46 -13.24 -10.79 1.89
N LEU A 47 -13.09 -10.10 0.75
CA LEU A 47 -13.00 -8.65 0.67
C LEU A 47 -14.27 -7.99 1.20
N GLU A 48 -15.45 -8.41 0.72
CA GLU A 48 -16.72 -7.84 1.16
C GLU A 48 -16.99 -8.08 2.65
N ALA A 49 -16.67 -9.28 3.15
CA ALA A 49 -16.76 -9.56 4.58
C ALA A 49 -15.86 -8.64 5.41
N SER A 50 -14.62 -8.41 4.95
CA SER A 50 -13.69 -7.46 5.60
C SER A 50 -14.19 -6.02 5.56
N ALA A 51 -14.75 -5.59 4.42
CA ALA A 51 -15.33 -4.27 4.26
C ALA A 51 -16.51 -4.04 5.22
N LYS A 52 -17.42 -5.01 5.34
CA LYS A 52 -18.55 -4.99 6.30
C LYS A 52 -18.09 -4.90 7.77
N LEU A 53 -16.91 -5.42 8.07
CA LEU A 53 -16.27 -5.32 9.39
C LEU A 53 -15.42 -4.04 9.57
N GLY A 54 -15.44 -3.12 8.61
CA GLY A 54 -14.77 -1.83 8.70
C GLY A 54 -13.33 -1.79 8.19
N ALA A 55 -12.91 -2.74 7.36
CA ALA A 55 -11.61 -2.64 6.69
C ALA A 55 -11.56 -1.41 5.79
N LYS A 56 -10.50 -0.61 5.91
CA LYS A 56 -10.31 0.62 5.12
C LYS A 56 -9.38 0.45 3.92
N VAL A 57 -8.49 -0.53 3.94
CA VAL A 57 -7.52 -0.76 2.85
C VAL A 57 -7.63 -2.19 2.33
N ALA A 58 -7.68 -2.31 1.01
CA ALA A 58 -7.57 -3.58 0.30
C ALA A 58 -6.30 -3.58 -0.54
N TRP A 59 -5.32 -4.40 -0.15
CA TRP A 59 -4.15 -4.67 -0.99
C TRP A 59 -4.46 -5.77 -2.00
N MET A 60 -4.12 -5.53 -3.24
CA MET A 60 -3.98 -6.60 -4.24
C MET A 60 -2.89 -7.57 -3.77
N PRO A 61 -2.73 -8.75 -4.40
CA PRO A 61 -1.78 -9.76 -3.94
C PRO A 61 -0.40 -9.19 -3.63
N THR A 62 0.17 -9.59 -2.49
CA THR A 62 1.46 -9.14 -1.99
C THR A 62 2.50 -10.26 -2.07
N PHE A 63 2.73 -11.02 -1.02
CA PHE A 63 3.77 -12.05 -0.99
C PHE A 63 3.49 -13.21 -1.94
N THR A 64 2.24 -13.50 -2.21
CA THR A 64 1.81 -14.57 -3.12
C THR A 64 1.45 -14.06 -4.52
N SER A 65 1.73 -12.78 -4.85
CA SER A 65 1.64 -12.31 -6.23
C SER A 65 2.66 -13.02 -7.12
N ALA A 66 2.30 -13.31 -8.36
CA ALA A 66 3.20 -13.95 -9.33
C ALA A 66 4.51 -13.17 -9.51
N ASN A 67 4.43 -11.83 -9.56
CA ASN A 67 5.59 -10.95 -9.66
C ASN A 67 6.53 -11.08 -8.45
N ALA A 68 6.02 -11.05 -7.22
CA ALA A 68 6.86 -11.14 -6.02
C ALA A 68 7.48 -12.55 -5.87
N MET A 69 6.70 -13.60 -6.14
CA MET A 69 7.20 -14.98 -6.09
C MET A 69 8.31 -15.22 -7.11
N SER A 70 8.10 -14.77 -8.36
CA SER A 70 9.11 -14.88 -9.41
C SER A 70 10.39 -14.16 -9.05
N LYS A 71 10.32 -12.90 -8.56
CA LYS A 71 11.50 -12.12 -8.16
C LYS A 71 12.26 -12.73 -7.00
N LYS A 72 11.59 -13.45 -6.10
CA LYS A 72 12.19 -14.16 -4.96
C LYS A 72 12.65 -15.58 -5.30
N GLY A 73 12.41 -16.06 -6.53
CA GLY A 73 12.71 -17.45 -6.92
C GLY A 73 11.91 -18.48 -6.12
N LEU A 74 10.70 -18.12 -5.64
CA LEU A 74 9.84 -19.03 -4.90
C LEU A 74 9.10 -19.98 -5.84
N PRO A 75 8.84 -21.24 -5.43
CA PRO A 75 8.11 -22.19 -6.24
C PRO A 75 6.62 -21.81 -6.37
N GLY A 76 6.00 -22.20 -7.50
CA GLY A 76 4.60 -21.93 -7.80
C GLY A 76 4.41 -20.73 -8.74
N GLU A 77 3.20 -20.63 -9.29
CA GLU A 77 2.89 -19.59 -10.29
C GLU A 77 2.54 -18.25 -9.65
N GLY A 78 2.08 -18.26 -8.40
CA GLY A 78 1.59 -17.08 -7.72
C GLY A 78 0.27 -16.53 -8.32
N ILE A 79 -0.24 -15.46 -7.74
CA ILE A 79 -1.49 -14.82 -8.19
C ILE A 79 -1.15 -13.71 -9.19
N THR A 80 -1.73 -13.76 -10.39
CA THR A 80 -1.77 -12.66 -11.36
C THR A 80 -3.19 -12.13 -11.49
N ILE A 81 -3.32 -10.86 -11.88
CA ILE A 81 -4.60 -10.22 -12.17
C ILE A 81 -4.91 -10.16 -13.68
N LEU A 82 -3.97 -10.60 -14.52
CA LEU A 82 -4.09 -10.63 -15.97
C LEU A 82 -4.25 -12.07 -16.48
N ASP A 83 -5.01 -12.22 -17.55
CA ASP A 83 -5.07 -13.46 -18.34
C ASP A 83 -3.86 -13.58 -19.28
N ALA A 84 -3.80 -14.70 -20.02
CA ALA A 84 -2.74 -14.96 -20.99
C ALA A 84 -2.67 -13.93 -22.14
N ASN A 85 -3.71 -13.14 -22.36
CA ASN A 85 -3.78 -12.09 -23.38
C ASN A 85 -3.48 -10.70 -22.80
N GLY A 86 -3.08 -10.60 -21.52
CA GLY A 86 -2.79 -9.35 -20.84
C GLY A 86 -4.04 -8.55 -20.44
N LYS A 87 -5.24 -9.17 -20.42
CA LYS A 87 -6.47 -8.54 -19.96
C LYS A 87 -6.73 -8.83 -18.50
N LEU A 88 -7.33 -7.88 -17.81
CA LEU A 88 -7.76 -8.07 -16.42
C LEU A 88 -8.75 -9.24 -16.31
N LEU A 89 -8.51 -10.09 -15.32
CA LEU A 89 -9.44 -11.17 -14.96
C LEU A 89 -10.80 -10.57 -14.53
N PRO A 90 -11.92 -11.18 -14.91
CA PRO A 90 -13.26 -10.65 -14.56
C PRO A 90 -13.47 -10.40 -13.07
N VAL A 91 -12.85 -11.23 -12.22
CA VAL A 91 -12.92 -11.10 -10.74
C VAL A 91 -12.34 -9.79 -10.24
N VAL A 92 -11.39 -9.18 -10.94
CA VAL A 92 -10.82 -7.87 -10.58
C VAL A 92 -11.88 -6.79 -10.65
N GLY A 93 -12.77 -6.85 -11.65
CA GLY A 93 -13.90 -5.94 -11.75
C GLY A 93 -14.81 -6.01 -10.52
N ASN A 94 -15.14 -7.21 -10.05
CA ASN A 94 -15.95 -7.40 -8.85
C ASN A 94 -15.26 -6.85 -7.59
N ILE A 95 -13.93 -7.06 -7.48
CA ILE A 95 -13.11 -6.50 -6.38
C ILE A 95 -13.17 -4.98 -6.38
N LEU A 96 -12.97 -4.34 -7.53
CA LEU A 96 -13.02 -2.88 -7.67
C LEU A 96 -14.41 -2.31 -7.33
N ASP A 97 -15.48 -3.00 -7.71
CA ASP A 97 -16.85 -2.58 -7.39
C ASP A 97 -17.13 -2.63 -5.87
N ILE A 98 -16.60 -3.65 -5.18
CA ILE A 98 -16.67 -3.74 -3.71
C ILE A 98 -15.85 -2.60 -3.08
N ILE A 99 -14.60 -2.39 -3.49
CA ILE A 99 -13.73 -1.33 -2.98
C ILE A 99 -14.43 0.03 -3.11
N LYS A 100 -15.02 0.31 -4.28
CA LYS A 100 -15.80 1.54 -4.50
C LYS A 100 -17.01 1.63 -3.58
N SER A 101 -17.81 0.56 -3.48
CA SER A 101 -19.08 0.56 -2.74
C SER A 101 -18.89 0.80 -1.24
N TYR A 102 -17.76 0.38 -0.69
CA TYR A 102 -17.41 0.55 0.72
C TYR A 102 -16.42 1.69 0.98
N ASP A 103 -16.13 2.51 -0.04
CA ASP A 103 -15.19 3.64 0.03
C ASP A 103 -13.83 3.25 0.63
N MET A 104 -13.33 2.08 0.21
CA MET A 104 -12.02 1.57 0.64
C MET A 104 -10.90 2.18 -0.21
N ILE A 105 -9.70 2.13 0.32
CA ILE A 105 -8.48 2.44 -0.42
C ILE A 105 -8.03 1.17 -1.16
N LEU A 106 -7.88 1.27 -2.48
CA LEU A 106 -7.20 0.27 -3.30
C LEU A 106 -5.69 0.46 -3.18
N ALA A 107 -4.95 -0.55 -2.76
CA ALA A 107 -3.50 -0.57 -2.80
C ALA A 107 -2.99 -1.67 -3.74
N THR A 108 -2.00 -1.35 -4.57
CA THR A 108 -1.57 -2.22 -5.69
C THR A 108 -0.83 -3.49 -5.26
N GLY A 109 -0.41 -3.58 -3.99
CA GLY A 109 0.33 -4.75 -3.49
C GLY A 109 1.67 -4.91 -4.21
N HIS A 110 2.03 -6.16 -4.53
CA HIS A 110 3.29 -6.49 -5.19
C HIS A 110 3.08 -6.91 -6.67
N LEU A 111 2.12 -6.30 -7.33
CA LEU A 111 1.87 -6.53 -8.76
C LEU A 111 3.06 -6.04 -9.61
N SER A 112 3.20 -6.60 -10.80
CA SER A 112 4.14 -6.10 -11.82
C SER A 112 3.71 -4.74 -12.35
N SER A 113 4.64 -3.98 -12.96
CA SER A 113 4.33 -2.69 -13.58
C SER A 113 3.15 -2.80 -14.55
N THR A 114 3.15 -3.79 -15.46
CA THR A 114 2.06 -4.00 -16.42
C THR A 114 0.71 -4.20 -15.72
N GLU A 115 0.67 -5.00 -14.66
CA GLU A 115 -0.55 -5.23 -13.88
C GLU A 115 -1.01 -3.96 -13.15
N VAL A 116 -0.07 -3.18 -12.60
CA VAL A 116 -0.38 -1.91 -11.91
C VAL A 116 -1.03 -0.93 -12.88
N PHE A 117 -0.50 -0.76 -14.10
CA PHE A 117 -1.09 0.11 -15.11
C PHE A 117 -2.51 -0.33 -15.49
N ALA A 118 -2.69 -1.61 -15.79
CA ALA A 118 -4.00 -2.16 -16.14
C ALA A 118 -5.02 -2.00 -15.00
N LEU A 119 -4.60 -2.26 -13.75
CA LEU A 119 -5.44 -2.13 -12.56
C LEU A 119 -5.88 -0.69 -12.32
N VAL A 120 -4.93 0.26 -12.36
CA VAL A 120 -5.19 1.68 -12.10
C VAL A 120 -6.12 2.26 -13.15
N ASP A 121 -5.90 1.97 -14.44
CA ASP A 121 -6.77 2.43 -15.51
C ASP A 121 -8.20 1.93 -15.36
N GLU A 122 -8.38 0.66 -15.02
CA GLU A 122 -9.70 0.09 -14.75
C GLU A 122 -10.34 0.65 -13.47
N ALA A 123 -9.56 0.86 -12.42
CA ALA A 123 -10.05 1.44 -11.17
C ALA A 123 -10.56 2.88 -11.39
N ILE A 124 -9.82 3.70 -12.13
CA ILE A 124 -10.25 5.05 -12.50
C ILE A 124 -11.50 5.01 -13.37
N ARG A 125 -11.55 4.13 -14.37
CA ARG A 125 -12.74 3.96 -15.22
C ARG A 125 -13.98 3.57 -14.40
N ARG A 126 -13.81 2.80 -13.35
CA ARG A 126 -14.89 2.43 -12.40
C ARG A 126 -15.13 3.48 -11.32
N GLN A 127 -14.38 4.58 -11.32
CA GLN A 127 -14.50 5.66 -10.34
C GLN A 127 -14.12 5.22 -8.90
N VAL A 128 -13.12 4.37 -8.74
CA VAL A 128 -12.45 4.16 -7.46
C VAL A 128 -11.64 5.41 -7.16
N SER A 129 -11.98 6.12 -6.09
CA SER A 129 -11.43 7.46 -5.79
C SER A 129 -10.12 7.45 -5.01
N LYS A 130 -9.84 6.35 -4.29
CA LYS A 130 -8.72 6.24 -3.35
C LYS A 130 -7.80 5.11 -3.79
N ILE A 131 -6.68 5.46 -4.40
CA ILE A 131 -5.72 4.48 -4.95
C ILE A 131 -4.32 4.81 -4.46
N ILE A 132 -3.60 3.78 -4.01
CA ILE A 132 -2.20 3.85 -3.57
C ILE A 132 -1.36 2.87 -4.37
N ILE A 133 -0.25 3.35 -4.95
CA ILE A 133 0.83 2.50 -5.44
C ILE A 133 1.69 2.08 -4.25
N THR A 134 1.70 0.80 -3.95
CA THR A 134 2.37 0.25 -2.77
C THR A 134 3.89 0.22 -3.00
N HIS A 135 4.65 0.89 -2.14
CA HIS A 135 6.13 0.93 -2.03
C HIS A 135 6.91 0.64 -3.34
N PRO A 136 6.77 1.48 -4.39
CA PRO A 136 7.28 1.19 -5.74
C PRO A 136 8.82 1.23 -5.88
N LEU A 137 9.57 1.54 -4.84
CA LEU A 137 11.02 1.36 -4.79
C LEU A 137 11.45 -0.01 -4.23
N SER A 138 10.48 -0.81 -3.77
CA SER A 138 10.75 -2.18 -3.35
C SER A 138 10.99 -3.09 -4.55
N GLU A 139 11.96 -4.01 -4.45
CA GLU A 139 12.22 -5.03 -5.47
C GLU A 139 10.96 -5.85 -5.82
N SER A 140 10.10 -6.10 -4.84
CA SER A 140 8.87 -6.90 -5.03
C SER A 140 7.76 -6.17 -5.79
N ALA A 141 7.79 -4.83 -5.88
CA ALA A 141 6.74 -4.01 -6.48
C ALA A 141 7.31 -2.84 -7.30
N TYR A 142 8.49 -3.02 -7.87
CA TYR A 142 9.27 -1.95 -8.48
C TYR A 142 8.55 -1.28 -9.65
N LEU A 143 8.49 0.06 -9.57
CA LEU A 143 8.18 0.98 -10.68
C LEU A 143 9.32 2.00 -10.83
N SER A 144 9.72 2.28 -12.04
CA SER A 144 10.68 3.35 -12.33
C SER A 144 10.14 4.72 -11.90
N LEU A 145 11.00 5.71 -11.72
CA LEU A 145 10.57 7.07 -11.37
C LEU A 145 9.60 7.66 -12.40
N GLU A 146 9.80 7.34 -13.67
CA GLU A 146 8.91 7.77 -14.76
C GLU A 146 7.52 7.13 -14.64
N GLU A 147 7.43 5.83 -14.35
CA GLU A 147 6.16 5.15 -14.13
C GLU A 147 5.44 5.68 -12.88
N GLN A 148 6.19 5.98 -11.81
CA GLN A 148 5.62 6.61 -10.60
C GLN A 148 5.05 8.00 -10.92
N ARG A 149 5.73 8.81 -11.73
CA ARG A 149 5.24 10.11 -12.18
C ARG A 149 3.95 9.97 -13.00
N GLN A 150 3.92 9.04 -13.96
CA GLN A 150 2.72 8.75 -14.75
C GLN A 150 1.54 8.32 -13.88
N MET A 151 1.78 7.56 -12.80
CA MET A 151 0.73 7.21 -11.85
C MET A 151 0.23 8.45 -11.08
N ALA A 152 1.13 9.30 -10.60
CA ALA A 152 0.78 10.54 -9.91
C ALA A 152 -0.04 11.50 -10.81
N GLU A 153 0.29 11.61 -12.09
CA GLU A 153 -0.47 12.38 -13.08
C GLU A 153 -1.92 11.87 -13.26
N LYS A 154 -2.16 10.58 -12.98
CA LYS A 154 -3.52 10.01 -12.93
C LYS A 154 -4.27 10.32 -11.62
N GLY A 155 -3.65 11.02 -10.67
CA GLY A 155 -4.23 11.42 -9.40
C GLY A 155 -4.16 10.35 -8.31
N VAL A 156 -3.34 9.31 -8.47
CA VAL A 156 -3.14 8.28 -7.45
C VAL A 156 -1.97 8.62 -6.55
N PHE A 157 -1.97 8.10 -5.31
CA PHE A 157 -0.88 8.33 -4.37
C PHE A 157 0.22 7.28 -4.50
N ILE A 158 1.46 7.72 -4.31
CA ILE A 158 2.65 6.85 -4.27
C ILE A 158 3.08 6.68 -2.82
N GLU A 159 3.06 5.45 -2.32
CA GLU A 159 3.46 5.14 -0.95
C GLU A 159 4.92 4.73 -0.90
N HIS A 160 5.75 5.50 -0.20
CA HIS A 160 7.14 5.15 0.08
C HIS A 160 7.28 4.63 1.51
N CYS A 161 7.75 3.38 1.63
CA CYS A 161 7.90 2.71 2.92
C CYS A 161 9.35 2.74 3.40
N PHE A 162 9.54 3.03 4.69
CA PHE A 162 10.88 3.13 5.28
C PHE A 162 11.59 1.79 5.44
N ILE A 163 10.84 0.69 5.48
CA ILE A 163 11.40 -0.66 5.63
C ILE A 163 12.51 -0.98 4.63
N ILE A 164 12.42 -0.48 3.39
CA ILE A 164 13.39 -0.80 2.34
C ILE A 164 14.79 -0.24 2.62
N THR A 165 14.93 0.73 3.53
CA THR A 165 16.21 1.29 3.97
C THR A 165 16.87 0.48 5.09
N MET A 166 16.11 -0.43 5.73
CA MET A 166 16.57 -1.15 6.92
C MET A 166 17.63 -2.22 6.61
N PRO A 167 18.53 -2.50 7.58
CA PRO A 167 19.68 -3.43 7.39
C PRO A 167 19.30 -4.85 7.00
N LEU A 168 18.13 -5.34 7.45
CA LEU A 168 17.63 -6.69 7.14
C LEU A 168 16.59 -6.69 6.01
N SER A 169 16.46 -5.57 5.28
CA SER A 169 15.66 -5.42 4.06
C SER A 169 16.58 -5.17 2.86
N GLN A 170 16.24 -4.22 2.00
CA GLN A 170 17.02 -3.94 0.78
C GLN A 170 18.26 -3.06 1.02
N ARG A 171 18.36 -2.39 2.18
CA ARG A 171 19.41 -1.39 2.47
C ARG A 171 19.47 -0.27 1.43
N LEU A 172 18.30 0.11 0.90
CA LEU A 172 18.23 1.18 -0.07
C LEU A 172 18.78 2.47 0.55
N ASP A 173 19.59 3.21 -0.21
CA ASP A 173 20.03 4.55 0.21
C ASP A 173 18.79 5.44 0.41
N PRO A 174 18.58 6.04 1.60
CA PRO A 174 17.45 6.93 1.85
C PRO A 174 17.33 8.11 0.88
N MET A 175 18.44 8.55 0.25
CA MET A 175 18.40 9.57 -0.81
C MET A 175 17.52 9.16 -1.98
N LYS A 176 17.37 7.85 -2.27
CA LYS A 176 16.48 7.35 -3.34
C LYS A 176 15.01 7.60 -3.04
N LEU A 177 14.61 7.62 -1.76
CA LEU A 177 13.25 8.05 -1.37
C LEU A 177 13.04 9.53 -1.70
N THR A 178 14.02 10.37 -1.36
CA THR A 178 13.97 11.81 -1.69
C THR A 178 13.95 12.06 -3.19
N GLU A 179 14.77 11.34 -3.96
CA GLU A 179 14.76 11.42 -5.43
C GLU A 179 13.36 11.08 -5.98
N ALA A 180 12.73 10.03 -5.47
CA ALA A 180 11.38 9.63 -5.89
C ALA A 180 10.32 10.68 -5.52
N VAL A 181 10.36 11.19 -4.29
CA VAL A 181 9.46 12.28 -3.87
C VAL A 181 9.61 13.52 -4.77
N ARG A 182 10.84 13.90 -5.10
CA ARG A 182 11.10 15.04 -6.01
C ARG A 182 10.63 14.80 -7.43
N ALA A 183 10.71 13.56 -7.91
CA ALA A 183 10.24 13.20 -9.25
C ALA A 183 8.71 13.21 -9.37
N VAL A 184 8.01 12.88 -8.29
CA VAL A 184 6.55 12.71 -8.23
C VAL A 184 5.83 13.97 -7.72
N GLY A 185 6.41 14.65 -6.74
CA GLY A 185 5.80 15.73 -5.97
C GLY A 185 5.24 15.22 -4.62
N ALA A 186 5.57 15.94 -3.54
CA ALA A 186 5.16 15.56 -2.18
C ALA A 186 3.63 15.49 -2.01
N GLU A 187 2.88 16.25 -2.79
CA GLU A 187 1.41 16.28 -2.82
C GLU A 187 0.79 14.95 -3.30
N HIS A 188 1.54 14.13 -4.01
CA HIS A 188 1.13 12.81 -4.49
C HIS A 188 1.80 11.66 -3.73
N CYS A 189 2.60 11.95 -2.70
CA CYS A 189 3.33 10.94 -1.95
C CYS A 189 2.76 10.73 -0.55
N ILE A 190 2.92 9.50 -0.06
CA ILE A 190 2.72 9.11 1.34
C ILE A 190 4.02 8.50 1.83
N LEU A 191 4.40 8.83 3.06
CA LEU A 191 5.47 8.17 3.78
C LEU A 191 4.89 7.29 4.88
N SER A 192 5.21 6.00 4.86
CA SER A 192 4.82 5.02 5.87
C SER A 192 6.01 4.17 6.30
N THR A 193 5.88 3.38 7.35
CA THR A 193 6.99 2.56 7.82
C THR A 193 7.01 1.18 7.21
N ASP A 194 5.86 0.55 7.04
CA ASP A 194 5.69 -0.88 6.75
C ASP A 194 6.43 -1.77 7.79
N PHE A 195 6.50 -1.27 9.05
CA PHE A 195 7.09 -2.01 10.17
C PHE A 195 6.05 -2.87 10.89
N GLY A 196 6.47 -4.01 11.36
CA GLY A 196 5.69 -5.04 12.05
C GLY A 196 6.50 -6.31 12.23
N GLN A 197 7.64 -6.41 11.58
CA GLN A 197 8.55 -7.54 11.67
C GLN A 197 9.30 -7.50 13.01
N ALA A 198 9.46 -8.66 13.66
CA ALA A 198 10.04 -8.76 15.00
C ALA A 198 11.47 -8.17 15.14
N HIS A 199 12.20 -8.07 14.03
CA HIS A 199 13.56 -7.51 14.00
C HIS A 199 13.61 -6.01 13.74
N ASN A 200 12.49 -5.39 13.40
CA ASN A 200 12.40 -3.94 13.21
C ASN A 200 11.91 -3.25 14.50
N PRO A 201 12.24 -1.97 14.71
CA PRO A 201 11.65 -1.18 15.77
C PRO A 201 10.12 -1.11 15.69
N ALA A 202 9.48 -0.75 16.80
CA ALA A 202 8.04 -0.48 16.77
C ALA A 202 7.69 0.60 15.71
N PRO A 203 6.52 0.52 15.03
CA PRO A 203 6.15 1.45 13.95
C PRO A 203 6.25 2.93 14.32
N ALA A 204 5.96 3.31 15.56
CA ALA A 204 6.09 4.71 16.02
C ALA A 204 7.56 5.18 16.05
N GLU A 205 8.48 4.30 16.47
CA GLU A 205 9.92 4.61 16.43
C GLU A 205 10.43 4.63 14.99
N GLY A 206 9.97 3.70 14.15
CA GLY A 206 10.27 3.70 12.72
C GLY A 206 9.84 5.02 12.06
N MET A 207 8.68 5.57 12.42
CA MET A 207 8.23 6.86 11.89
C MET A 207 9.12 8.01 12.34
N ARG A 208 9.59 8.02 13.61
CA ARG A 208 10.56 9.03 14.08
C ARG A 208 11.89 8.93 13.35
N MET A 209 12.39 7.71 13.15
CA MET A 209 13.62 7.46 12.38
C MET A 209 13.48 7.96 10.94
N MET A 210 12.35 7.63 10.29
CA MET A 210 12.04 8.07 8.94
C MET A 210 12.04 9.59 8.81
N ILE A 211 11.31 10.29 9.68
CA ILE A 211 11.24 11.75 9.69
C ILE A 211 12.65 12.35 9.83
N ALA A 212 13.44 11.89 10.81
CA ALA A 212 14.80 12.39 11.03
C ALA A 212 15.70 12.11 9.81
N THR A 213 15.56 10.94 9.17
CA THR A 213 16.31 10.57 7.98
C THR A 213 15.92 11.46 6.80
N MET A 214 14.63 11.65 6.54
CA MET A 214 14.15 12.47 5.42
C MET A 214 14.56 13.95 5.56
N LEU A 215 14.58 14.50 6.78
CA LEU A 215 15.14 15.83 7.04
C LEU A 215 16.63 15.90 6.70
N LYS A 216 17.41 14.86 7.02
CA LYS A 216 18.83 14.77 6.65
C LYS A 216 19.04 14.60 5.13
N CYS A 217 18.08 14.00 4.45
CA CYS A 217 18.04 13.87 3.00
C CYS A 217 17.39 15.10 2.31
N GLU A 218 17.34 16.24 3.01
CA GLU A 218 16.95 17.57 2.49
C GLU A 218 15.47 17.69 2.06
N LEU A 219 14.56 16.85 2.55
CA LEU A 219 13.14 17.14 2.48
C LEU A 219 12.78 18.18 3.55
N SER A 220 11.97 19.15 3.19
CA SER A 220 11.50 20.18 4.13
C SER A 220 10.46 19.62 5.11
N GLU A 221 10.34 20.26 6.27
CA GLU A 221 9.30 19.91 7.27
C GLU A 221 7.90 19.96 6.67
N LYS A 222 7.63 20.90 5.75
CA LYS A 222 6.33 21.02 5.07
C LYS A 222 6.04 19.83 4.15
N GLU A 223 7.02 19.38 3.37
CA GLU A 223 6.86 18.21 2.51
C GLU A 223 6.63 16.95 3.37
N ILE A 224 7.41 16.80 4.44
CA ILE A 224 7.25 15.67 5.36
C ILE A 224 5.86 15.71 6.01
N GLU A 225 5.42 16.86 6.55
CA GLU A 225 4.09 16.99 7.14
C GLU A 225 2.98 16.63 6.14
N LEU A 226 3.10 17.07 4.91
CA LEU A 226 2.16 16.74 3.84
C LEU A 226 2.04 15.23 3.65
N MET A 227 3.18 14.53 3.55
CA MET A 227 3.23 13.09 3.24
C MET A 227 2.91 12.17 4.41
N ILE A 228 3.17 12.58 5.67
CA ILE A 228 2.90 11.72 6.85
C ILE A 228 1.59 12.06 7.57
N LYS A 229 0.97 13.19 7.26
CA LYS A 229 -0.21 13.70 7.97
C LYS A 229 -1.35 14.07 7.05
N LEU A 230 -1.15 15.02 6.13
CA LEU A 230 -2.25 15.59 5.35
C LEU A 230 -2.74 14.63 4.26
N ASN A 231 -1.84 14.06 3.46
CA ASN A 231 -2.21 13.11 2.42
C ASN A 231 -2.84 11.82 2.99
N PRO A 232 -2.24 11.16 4.03
CA PRO A 232 -2.90 10.02 4.66
C PRO A 232 -4.25 10.37 5.30
N ALA A 233 -4.39 11.54 5.92
CA ALA A 233 -5.65 11.98 6.51
C ALA A 233 -6.75 12.12 5.46
N LYS A 234 -6.42 12.71 4.30
CA LYS A 234 -7.34 12.82 3.16
C LYS A 234 -7.81 11.45 2.64
N LEU A 235 -6.89 10.49 2.51
CA LEU A 235 -7.23 9.13 2.05
C LEU A 235 -8.09 8.36 3.05
N LEU A 236 -7.84 8.57 4.35
CA LEU A 236 -8.50 7.85 5.43
C LEU A 236 -9.76 8.56 5.95
N ASP A 237 -10.14 9.69 5.35
CA ASP A 237 -11.24 10.56 5.81
C ASP A 237 -11.10 10.98 7.29
N LEU A 238 -9.88 11.29 7.71
CA LEU A 238 -9.58 11.76 9.05
C LEU A 238 -9.49 13.29 9.06
N GLU A 239 -10.42 13.94 9.75
CA GLU A 239 -10.40 15.38 9.99
C GLU A 239 -9.31 15.83 10.98
#